data_2062d6175a7f2591a3d1a5ea3427184f
#
_entry.id   2062d6175a7f2591a3d1a5ea3427184f
#
_cell.length_a   1.000
_cell.length_b   1.000
_cell.length_c   1.000
_cell.angle_alpha   90.00
_cell.angle_beta   90.00
_cell.angle_gamma   90.00
#
_symmetry.space_group_name_H-M   'P 1'
#
loop_
_entity.id
_entity.type
_entity.pdbx_description
1 polymer ?
#
loop_
_entity_poly.entity_id
_entity_poly.type
_entity_poly.pdbx_seq_one_letter_code
_entity_poly.pdbx_strand_id
1 'polypeptide(L)'
;MEPKKPAKKKRFSTMNFPSTSKNLEKLGEVDKVSKRKSSQQVEDCPIANIDSNSLKSTILSLNLLTKKYDYYESPKFSSKQVGPLKSFSYNTFQGLFKDYNEDRVSVCSLIKKPSSSKMKTWPKISYFAIFDGHGGEECSEFLKDNYLKYLVDNKNFPYDIKQSMIEAFKDIEEEFFKLKCKDNLEDSDKSGSCALVSVIFDNKIYIANIGDSRAIMSIGGGTKVRQLTADQKPDNIKEFERALKNGSKIYLDDNDDPDRDESKIEFIKDKAELEKMKEIKENSKEEKIFRVYPSDLAVMRTVGDIKAKKKEFGGIPGTIINIPEVYIFDINSSDDFIVMGCDGIFDDLSNQEIVNAAWTVFKHRATEKNYDIHELTQEACDLVIKFGLEKQTTDNLSCIIIGLEGLEKFLKINQLKKKVNNNMNNFKKEIKHSASIK
;
A
#
# COMPACT_ATOMS: atom_id res chain seq x y z
N MET A 1 32.84 -31.87 -23.61
CA MET A 1 31.98 -31.60 -22.44
C MET A 1 30.67 -31.09 -23.00
N GLU A 2 29.63 -31.90 -22.91
CA GLU A 2 28.30 -31.55 -23.43
C GLU A 2 27.60 -30.57 -22.48
N PRO A 3 26.81 -29.61 -22.98
CA PRO A 3 26.09 -28.68 -22.14
C PRO A 3 24.92 -29.37 -21.41
N LYS A 4 24.83 -29.20 -20.10
CA LYS A 4 23.73 -29.69 -19.28
C LYS A 4 22.44 -28.98 -19.67
N LYS A 5 21.41 -29.76 -20.02
CA LYS A 5 20.04 -29.27 -20.25
C LYS A 5 19.46 -28.66 -18.96
N PRO A 6 18.69 -27.58 -19.06
CA PRO A 6 18.02 -26.97 -17.90
C PRO A 6 16.99 -27.95 -17.31
N ALA A 7 16.88 -27.95 -16.00
CA ALA A 7 15.94 -28.78 -15.24
C ALA A 7 14.49 -28.36 -15.55
N LYS A 8 13.63 -29.32 -15.89
CA LYS A 8 12.20 -29.13 -16.09
C LYS A 8 11.56 -28.64 -14.80
N LYS A 9 10.95 -27.45 -14.84
CA LYS A 9 10.06 -26.94 -13.77
C LYS A 9 8.98 -28.00 -13.49
N LYS A 10 8.93 -28.50 -12.26
CA LYS A 10 7.81 -29.32 -11.79
C LYS A 10 6.59 -28.43 -11.70
N ARG A 11 5.57 -28.68 -12.53
CA ARG A 11 4.21 -28.19 -12.28
C ARG A 11 3.76 -28.75 -10.94
N PHE A 12 3.58 -27.91 -9.95
CA PHE A 12 2.87 -28.28 -8.75
C PHE A 12 1.40 -28.49 -9.12
N SER A 13 0.88 -29.67 -8.90
CA SER A 13 -0.53 -29.97 -9.03
C SER A 13 -1.28 -29.07 -8.06
N THR A 14 -2.33 -28.42 -8.54
CA THR A 14 -3.30 -27.69 -7.75
C THR A 14 -3.72 -28.54 -6.56
N MET A 15 -3.28 -28.17 -5.37
CA MET A 15 -3.87 -28.69 -4.14
C MET A 15 -5.25 -28.08 -4.03
N ASN A 16 -6.29 -28.89 -4.16
CA ASN A 16 -7.65 -28.52 -3.83
C ASN A 16 -7.70 -28.22 -2.32
N PHE A 17 -7.68 -26.96 -1.96
CA PHE A 17 -8.03 -26.51 -0.62
C PHE A 17 -9.54 -26.65 -0.44
N PRO A 18 -10.03 -27.15 0.70
CA PRO A 18 -11.46 -27.09 0.99
C PRO A 18 -11.85 -25.61 1.04
N SER A 19 -12.71 -25.20 0.12
CA SER A 19 -13.22 -23.84 0.05
C SER A 19 -13.93 -23.49 1.36
N THR A 20 -13.35 -22.60 2.13
CA THR A 20 -14.02 -21.96 3.28
C THR A 20 -15.05 -20.91 2.82
N SER A 21 -15.25 -20.77 1.50
CA SER A 21 -16.19 -19.86 0.86
C SER A 21 -17.64 -19.98 1.33
N LYS A 22 -18.06 -21.12 1.81
CA LYS A 22 -19.45 -21.30 2.28
C LYS A 22 -19.87 -20.44 3.49
N ASN A 23 -18.93 -19.93 4.26
CA ASN A 23 -19.25 -19.04 5.39
C ASN A 23 -19.17 -17.56 5.05
N LEU A 24 -18.50 -17.20 3.94
CA LEU A 24 -18.41 -15.83 3.45
C LEU A 24 -19.52 -15.50 2.44
N GLU A 25 -20.03 -16.50 1.69
CA GLU A 25 -21.18 -16.32 0.77
C GLU A 25 -22.48 -15.88 1.47
N LYS A 26 -22.58 -16.02 2.78
CA LYS A 26 -23.72 -15.46 3.55
C LYS A 26 -23.60 -13.97 3.87
N LEU A 27 -22.51 -13.32 3.47
CA LEU A 27 -22.25 -11.89 3.73
C LEU A 27 -22.44 -11.00 2.50
N GLY A 28 -22.84 -11.51 1.34
CA GLY A 28 -22.89 -10.70 0.14
C GLY A 28 -23.74 -11.21 -1.00
N GLU A 29 -25.03 -11.51 -0.80
CA GLU A 29 -25.98 -11.38 -1.89
C GLU A 29 -26.27 -9.89 -2.10
N VAL A 30 -25.56 -9.26 -3.01
CA VAL A 30 -25.90 -7.92 -3.53
C VAL A 30 -26.35 -8.08 -4.96
N ASP A 31 -27.62 -7.79 -5.13
CA ASP A 31 -28.35 -7.77 -6.39
C ASP A 31 -27.65 -6.94 -7.50
N LYS A 32 -27.69 -7.50 -8.72
CA LYS A 32 -27.37 -6.80 -9.96
C LYS A 32 -28.36 -5.67 -10.18
N VAL A 33 -27.93 -4.42 -10.06
CA VAL A 33 -28.70 -3.26 -10.54
C VAL A 33 -27.83 -2.24 -11.25
N SER A 34 -28.05 -2.16 -12.55
CA SER A 34 -28.09 -0.99 -13.46
C SER A 34 -27.30 0.27 -13.13
N LYS A 35 -26.53 0.69 -14.13
CA LYS A 35 -26.15 2.06 -14.54
C LYS A 35 -26.49 3.16 -13.55
N ARG A 36 -25.47 3.79 -12.94
CA ARG A 36 -25.62 5.12 -12.34
C ARG A 36 -24.55 6.11 -12.77
N LYS A 37 -25.07 7.28 -13.11
CA LYS A 37 -24.36 8.52 -13.39
C LYS A 37 -23.62 8.99 -12.11
N SER A 38 -22.51 9.66 -12.31
CA SER A 38 -21.72 10.34 -11.29
C SER A 38 -22.57 11.21 -10.35
N SER A 39 -22.71 10.79 -9.11
CA SER A 39 -23.00 11.64 -7.96
C SER A 39 -22.47 10.93 -6.72
N GLN A 40 -21.65 11.64 -5.95
CA GLN A 40 -21.14 11.18 -4.65
C GLN A 40 -22.34 10.79 -3.75
N GLN A 41 -22.59 9.52 -3.60
CA GLN A 41 -23.43 8.99 -2.54
C GLN A 41 -22.55 8.35 -1.49
N VAL A 42 -22.73 8.81 -0.25
CA VAL A 42 -22.20 8.18 0.96
C VAL A 42 -22.92 6.83 1.07
N GLU A 43 -22.25 5.75 0.73
CA GLU A 43 -22.76 4.41 1.02
C GLU A 43 -22.62 4.15 2.52
N ASP A 44 -23.70 3.80 3.19
CA ASP A 44 -23.71 3.39 4.58
C ASP A 44 -22.84 2.14 4.76
N CYS A 45 -21.86 2.24 5.64
CA CYS A 45 -20.84 1.22 5.89
C CYS A 45 -21.45 -0.08 6.46
N PRO A 46 -21.36 -1.23 5.75
CA PRO A 46 -21.99 -2.49 6.19
C PRO A 46 -21.39 -3.11 7.47
N ILE A 47 -20.30 -2.55 8.00
CA ILE A 47 -19.56 -3.13 9.13
C ILE A 47 -20.19 -2.89 10.49
N ALA A 48 -21.29 -2.16 10.59
CA ALA A 48 -21.95 -1.90 11.87
C ALA A 48 -22.39 -3.19 12.61
N ASN A 49 -22.41 -4.38 11.96
CA ASN A 49 -23.06 -5.59 12.46
C ASN A 49 -22.24 -6.90 12.37
N ILE A 50 -20.91 -6.87 12.24
CA ILE A 50 -20.15 -8.13 12.43
C ILE A 50 -20.19 -8.47 13.91
N ASP A 51 -20.84 -9.60 14.25
CA ASP A 51 -20.86 -10.07 15.63
C ASP A 51 -19.43 -10.48 16.08
N SER A 52 -19.16 -10.31 17.38
CA SER A 52 -17.82 -10.53 17.94
C SER A 52 -17.34 -11.99 17.81
N ASN A 53 -18.23 -12.96 17.58
CA ASN A 53 -17.86 -14.36 17.43
C ASN A 53 -17.44 -14.66 15.98
N SER A 54 -18.14 -14.10 14.99
CA SER A 54 -17.76 -14.18 13.58
C SER A 54 -16.39 -13.56 13.37
N LEU A 55 -16.14 -12.39 13.95
CA LEU A 55 -14.84 -11.73 13.90
C LEU A 55 -13.71 -12.58 14.51
N LYS A 56 -13.94 -13.16 15.69
CA LYS A 56 -12.95 -14.03 16.34
C LYS A 56 -12.62 -15.26 15.49
N SER A 57 -13.63 -15.85 14.85
CA SER A 57 -13.41 -17.00 13.97
C SER A 57 -12.59 -16.62 12.72
N THR A 58 -12.85 -15.44 12.13
CA THR A 58 -12.08 -14.93 11.00
C THR A 58 -10.62 -14.66 11.41
N ILE A 59 -10.39 -13.94 12.50
CA ILE A 59 -9.02 -13.67 13.00
C ILE A 59 -8.30 -15.00 13.32
N LEU A 60 -9.00 -15.99 13.88
CA LEU A 60 -8.41 -17.29 14.18
C LEU A 60 -8.00 -18.02 12.90
N SER A 61 -8.85 -18.06 11.87
CA SER A 61 -8.54 -18.70 10.58
C SER A 61 -7.35 -18.02 9.89
N LEU A 62 -7.30 -16.68 9.89
CA LEU A 62 -6.19 -15.91 9.34
C LEU A 62 -4.87 -16.14 10.12
N ASN A 63 -4.93 -16.24 11.44
CA ASN A 63 -3.77 -16.59 12.26
C ASN A 63 -3.28 -18.03 11.99
N LEU A 64 -4.18 -18.96 11.68
CA LEU A 64 -3.79 -20.31 11.27
C LEU A 64 -3.17 -20.33 9.87
N LEU A 65 -3.61 -19.46 8.99
CA LEU A 65 -3.03 -19.30 7.66
C LEU A 65 -1.54 -18.89 7.77
N THR A 66 -1.24 -17.81 8.49
CA THR A 66 0.14 -17.31 8.62
C THR A 66 1.06 -18.22 9.42
N LYS A 67 0.55 -19.00 10.37
CA LYS A 67 1.35 -20.02 11.12
C LYS A 67 1.95 -21.13 10.25
N LYS A 68 1.49 -21.29 9.02
CA LYS A 68 2.07 -22.23 8.05
C LYS A 68 3.37 -21.74 7.41
N TYR A 69 3.68 -20.46 7.60
CA TYR A 69 4.83 -19.80 6.97
C TYR A 69 5.81 -19.36 8.06
N ASP A 70 6.89 -20.10 8.24
CA ASP A 70 7.94 -19.83 9.24
C ASP A 70 8.62 -18.46 9.05
N TYR A 71 8.52 -17.91 7.84
CA TYR A 71 9.09 -16.59 7.48
C TYR A 71 8.10 -15.42 7.65
N TYR A 72 6.87 -15.64 8.14
CA TYR A 72 5.94 -14.56 8.47
C TYR A 72 6.32 -13.94 9.80
N GLU A 73 6.80 -12.70 9.76
CA GLU A 73 7.10 -11.92 10.94
C GLU A 73 5.90 -11.03 11.34
N SER A 74 5.74 -10.81 12.64
CA SER A 74 4.76 -9.85 13.14
C SER A 74 5.15 -8.42 12.76
N PRO A 75 4.16 -7.53 12.45
CA PRO A 75 4.46 -6.15 12.13
C PRO A 75 5.30 -5.44 13.20
N LYS A 76 6.21 -4.59 12.76
CA LYS A 76 6.96 -3.67 13.63
C LYS A 76 6.08 -2.46 13.94
N PHE A 77 6.18 -1.91 15.17
CA PHE A 77 5.30 -0.84 15.59
C PHE A 77 5.98 0.18 16.52
N SER A 78 5.33 1.32 16.66
CA SER A 78 5.78 2.42 17.52
C SER A 78 5.60 2.09 19.00
N SER A 79 6.38 2.77 19.86
CA SER A 79 6.22 2.72 21.32
C SER A 79 5.93 4.08 21.94
N LYS A 80 5.88 5.16 21.12
CA LYS A 80 5.64 6.52 21.57
C LYS A 80 5.09 7.41 20.46
N GLN A 81 4.37 8.46 20.85
CA GLN A 81 3.84 9.47 19.95
C GLN A 81 4.91 10.49 19.53
N VAL A 82 4.81 11.02 18.32
CA VAL A 82 5.70 12.06 17.78
C VAL A 82 4.87 13.12 17.03
N GLY A 83 4.67 14.29 17.60
CA GLY A 83 3.86 15.35 16.97
C GLY A 83 2.41 14.88 16.72
N PRO A 84 1.90 15.00 15.47
CA PRO A 84 0.57 14.53 15.11
C PRO A 84 0.47 13.00 15.05
N LEU A 85 1.61 12.30 14.94
CA LEU A 85 1.71 10.86 14.90
C LEU A 85 1.38 10.26 16.27
N LYS A 86 0.29 9.51 16.36
CA LYS A 86 -0.16 8.86 17.60
C LYS A 86 0.35 7.45 17.73
N SER A 87 0.41 6.73 16.64
CA SER A 87 0.97 5.39 16.52
C SER A 87 1.38 5.13 15.08
N PHE A 88 2.15 4.10 14.84
CA PHE A 88 2.36 3.51 13.51
C PHE A 88 2.71 2.04 13.65
N SER A 89 2.47 1.32 12.57
CA SER A 89 2.93 -0.05 12.38
C SER A 89 3.21 -0.30 10.91
N TYR A 90 4.11 -1.23 10.64
CA TYR A 90 4.45 -1.64 9.28
C TYR A 90 4.90 -3.08 9.21
N ASN A 91 4.66 -3.69 8.07
CA ASN A 91 5.16 -5.01 7.72
C ASN A 91 5.39 -5.12 6.22
N THR A 92 6.26 -6.03 5.85
CA THR A 92 6.45 -6.50 4.48
C THR A 92 6.52 -8.02 4.51
N PHE A 93 5.87 -8.66 3.58
CA PHE A 93 5.77 -10.11 3.49
C PHE A 93 5.91 -10.57 2.05
N GLN A 94 6.69 -11.63 1.84
CA GLN A 94 6.98 -12.19 0.51
C GLN A 94 5.73 -12.63 -0.25
N GLY A 95 4.62 -12.94 0.44
CA GLY A 95 3.45 -13.53 -0.18
C GLY A 95 3.56 -15.05 -0.29
N LEU A 96 2.64 -15.65 -1.06
CA LEU A 96 2.52 -17.11 -1.18
C LEU A 96 3.10 -17.67 -2.49
N PHE A 97 3.27 -16.84 -3.48
CA PHE A 97 3.58 -17.24 -4.86
C PHE A 97 4.94 -16.74 -5.35
N LYS A 98 5.47 -15.68 -4.77
CA LYS A 98 6.80 -15.15 -5.11
C LYS A 98 7.91 -16.01 -4.47
N ASP A 99 9.03 -16.17 -5.16
CA ASP A 99 10.20 -16.91 -4.67
C ASP A 99 10.98 -16.08 -3.61
N TYR A 100 10.89 -14.74 -3.65
CA TYR A 100 11.53 -13.81 -2.72
C TYR A 100 10.73 -12.51 -2.62
N ASN A 101 11.09 -11.68 -1.64
CA ASN A 101 10.43 -10.39 -1.43
C ASN A 101 11.26 -9.27 -2.06
N GLU A 102 10.73 -8.62 -3.10
CA GLU A 102 11.32 -7.46 -3.76
C GLU A 102 10.91 -6.14 -3.09
N ASP A 103 9.87 -6.17 -2.25
CA ASP A 103 9.41 -4.99 -1.50
C ASP A 103 10.34 -4.62 -0.36
N ARG A 104 10.48 -3.31 -0.12
CA ARG A 104 11.20 -2.77 1.04
C ARG A 104 10.39 -1.69 1.75
N VAL A 105 10.49 -1.69 3.06
CA VAL A 105 9.87 -0.66 3.91
C VAL A 105 10.94 0.08 4.70
N SER A 106 10.87 1.42 4.70
CA SER A 106 11.78 2.28 5.44
C SER A 106 11.00 3.26 6.31
N VAL A 107 11.29 3.28 7.62
CA VAL A 107 10.56 4.11 8.58
C VAL A 107 11.53 4.83 9.52
N CYS A 108 11.34 6.15 9.66
CA CYS A 108 12.02 6.98 10.65
C CYS A 108 10.99 7.85 11.36
N SER A 109 10.55 7.45 12.54
CA SER A 109 9.52 8.17 13.31
C SER A 109 9.96 9.55 13.78
N LEU A 110 11.26 9.81 13.87
CA LEU A 110 11.82 11.12 14.22
C LEU A 110 13.18 11.30 13.54
N ILE A 111 13.17 12.08 12.46
CA ILE A 111 14.40 12.46 11.76
C ILE A 111 15.25 13.34 12.70
N LYS A 112 16.47 12.90 12.99
CA LYS A 112 17.42 13.66 13.78
C LYS A 112 17.96 14.85 12.98
N LYS A 113 18.27 15.95 13.66
CA LYS A 113 18.93 17.10 13.04
C LYS A 113 20.25 16.69 12.38
N PRO A 114 20.42 16.92 11.07
CA PRO A 114 21.71 16.68 10.41
C PRO A 114 22.79 17.59 11.00
N SER A 115 24.02 17.10 11.05
CA SER A 115 25.17 17.91 11.51
C SER A 115 25.44 19.14 10.60
N SER A 116 25.07 19.04 9.33
CA SER A 116 25.15 20.12 8.34
C SER A 116 24.12 21.23 8.55
N SER A 117 23.04 20.97 9.28
CA SER A 117 21.92 21.92 9.46
C SER A 117 22.32 23.07 10.39
N LYS A 118 22.14 24.32 9.90
CA LYS A 118 22.34 25.57 10.65
C LYS A 118 21.12 26.00 11.49
N MET A 119 20.01 25.26 11.44
CA MET A 119 18.81 25.57 12.21
C MET A 119 19.10 25.54 13.71
N LYS A 120 18.66 26.56 14.45
CA LYS A 120 18.77 26.56 15.94
C LYS A 120 17.88 25.49 16.57
N THR A 121 16.66 25.38 16.09
CA THR A 121 15.67 24.39 16.53
C THR A 121 15.37 23.44 15.35
N TRP A 122 15.30 22.14 15.62
CA TRP A 122 14.96 21.15 14.62
C TRP A 122 13.51 20.69 14.82
N PRO A 123 12.67 20.73 13.78
CA PRO A 123 11.28 20.32 13.89
C PRO A 123 11.14 18.80 14.08
N LYS A 124 9.97 18.38 14.55
CA LYS A 124 9.61 16.96 14.58
C LYS A 124 9.15 16.54 13.21
N ILE A 125 9.96 15.74 12.53
CA ILE A 125 9.68 15.23 11.18
C ILE A 125 9.70 13.73 11.24
N SER A 126 8.66 13.10 10.70
CA SER A 126 8.55 11.64 10.55
C SER A 126 8.57 11.27 9.08
N TYR A 127 9.13 10.10 8.78
CA TYR A 127 9.29 9.59 7.42
C TYR A 127 8.82 8.13 7.36
N PHE A 128 8.08 7.78 6.30
CA PHE A 128 7.59 6.45 5.99
C PHE A 128 7.69 6.21 4.50
N ALA A 129 8.17 5.05 4.08
CA ALA A 129 8.29 4.71 2.68
C ALA A 129 8.04 3.22 2.43
N ILE A 130 7.40 2.94 1.29
CA ILE A 130 7.32 1.63 0.66
C ILE A 130 8.02 1.76 -0.69
N PHE A 131 8.90 0.82 -0.97
CA PHE A 131 9.59 0.64 -2.24
C PHE A 131 9.22 -0.75 -2.75
N ASP A 132 8.33 -0.77 -3.71
CA ASP A 132 7.78 -1.97 -4.34
C ASP A 132 8.67 -2.31 -5.54
N GLY A 133 9.49 -3.33 -5.38
CA GLY A 133 10.54 -3.71 -6.31
C GLY A 133 10.07 -4.70 -7.36
N HIS A 134 10.67 -4.64 -8.54
CA HIS A 134 10.44 -5.60 -9.62
C HIS A 134 11.69 -5.85 -10.43
N GLY A 135 11.77 -7.04 -11.04
CA GLY A 135 12.91 -7.43 -11.86
C GLY A 135 14.22 -7.61 -11.07
N GLY A 136 14.12 -7.80 -9.76
CA GLY A 136 15.21 -7.88 -8.80
C GLY A 136 15.01 -6.94 -7.61
N GLU A 137 15.64 -7.25 -6.49
CA GLU A 137 15.49 -6.49 -5.24
C GLU A 137 16.50 -5.32 -5.11
N GLU A 138 17.45 -5.19 -6.03
CA GLU A 138 18.59 -4.29 -5.88
C GLU A 138 18.16 -2.82 -5.86
N CYS A 139 17.17 -2.43 -6.67
CA CYS A 139 16.69 -1.05 -6.73
C CYS A 139 15.92 -0.69 -5.45
N SER A 140 14.99 -1.52 -5.01
CA SER A 140 14.21 -1.28 -3.79
C SER A 140 15.08 -1.28 -2.53
N GLU A 141 16.08 -2.18 -2.44
CA GLU A 141 17.05 -2.21 -1.34
C GLU A 141 17.92 -0.95 -1.35
N PHE A 142 18.40 -0.52 -2.52
CA PHE A 142 19.17 0.71 -2.66
C PHE A 142 18.38 1.95 -2.23
N LEU A 143 17.11 2.02 -2.59
CA LEU A 143 16.20 3.11 -2.18
C LEU A 143 15.97 3.09 -0.67
N LYS A 144 15.69 1.93 -0.08
CA LYS A 144 15.49 1.77 1.37
C LYS A 144 16.70 2.30 2.17
N ASP A 145 17.89 1.98 1.72
CA ASP A 145 19.13 2.32 2.44
C ASP A 145 19.55 3.77 2.25
N ASN A 146 19.21 4.40 1.12
CA ASN A 146 19.78 5.68 0.74
C ASN A 146 18.77 6.83 0.64
N TYR A 147 17.50 6.61 0.28
CA TYR A 147 16.57 7.69 -0.06
C TYR A 147 16.40 8.72 1.06
N LEU A 148 16.26 8.28 2.32
CA LEU A 148 16.12 9.19 3.45
C LEU A 148 17.32 10.13 3.58
N LYS A 149 18.53 9.64 3.29
CA LYS A 149 19.74 10.46 3.30
C LYS A 149 19.71 11.52 2.21
N TYR A 150 19.37 11.15 0.97
CA TYR A 150 19.24 12.11 -0.15
C TYR A 150 18.18 13.18 0.14
N LEU A 151 17.05 12.79 0.76
CA LEU A 151 16.02 13.72 1.16
C LEU A 151 16.51 14.71 2.21
N VAL A 152 17.17 14.22 3.27
CA VAL A 152 17.59 15.04 4.42
C VAL A 152 18.80 15.92 4.10
N ASP A 153 19.70 15.44 3.24
CA ASP A 153 20.88 16.18 2.79
C ASP A 153 20.55 17.21 1.69
N ASN A 154 19.31 17.19 1.15
CA ASN A 154 18.89 18.17 0.15
C ASN A 154 18.88 19.58 0.74
N LYS A 155 19.41 20.55 -0.02
CA LYS A 155 19.53 21.96 0.41
C LYS A 155 18.22 22.64 0.78
N ASN A 156 17.11 22.16 0.18
CA ASN A 156 15.78 22.69 0.42
C ASN A 156 15.12 22.08 1.67
N PHE A 157 15.66 20.98 2.21
CA PHE A 157 15.08 20.29 3.37
C PHE A 157 15.47 20.98 4.70
N PRO A 158 14.56 21.23 5.62
CA PRO A 158 13.11 20.95 5.60
C PRO A 158 12.25 22.15 5.16
N TYR A 159 12.83 23.17 4.52
CA TYR A 159 12.12 24.41 4.17
C TYR A 159 11.14 24.24 3.02
N ASP A 160 11.47 23.42 2.03
CA ASP A 160 10.60 23.00 0.93
C ASP A 160 10.69 21.48 0.76
N ILE A 161 9.82 20.78 1.52
CA ILE A 161 9.78 19.32 1.53
C ILE A 161 9.39 18.79 0.16
N LYS A 162 8.43 19.44 -0.53
CA LYS A 162 8.00 19.02 -1.86
C LYS A 162 9.16 19.00 -2.84
N GLN A 163 9.90 20.10 -2.92
CA GLN A 163 11.03 20.21 -3.83
C GLN A 163 12.15 19.25 -3.44
N SER A 164 12.41 19.09 -2.14
CA SER A 164 13.39 18.13 -1.62
C SER A 164 13.08 16.69 -2.03
N MET A 165 11.80 16.28 -1.99
CA MET A 165 11.39 14.94 -2.42
C MET A 165 11.61 14.72 -3.92
N ILE A 166 11.28 15.71 -4.74
CA ILE A 166 11.45 15.63 -6.20
C ILE A 166 12.94 15.54 -6.56
N GLU A 167 13.79 16.41 -5.97
CA GLU A 167 15.22 16.41 -6.22
C GLU A 167 15.89 15.14 -5.70
N ALA A 168 15.47 14.63 -4.53
CA ALA A 168 16.00 13.38 -3.96
C ALA A 168 15.76 12.17 -4.89
N PHE A 169 14.59 12.06 -5.52
CA PHE A 169 14.33 10.98 -6.49
C PHE A 169 15.19 11.11 -7.76
N LYS A 170 15.41 12.32 -8.21
CA LYS A 170 16.31 12.55 -9.35
C LYS A 170 17.74 12.13 -9.02
N ASP A 171 18.27 12.64 -7.92
CA ASP A 171 19.66 12.45 -7.55
C ASP A 171 19.97 10.98 -7.20
N ILE A 172 19.03 10.28 -6.53
CA ILE A 172 19.23 8.87 -6.17
C ILE A 172 19.17 7.93 -7.38
N GLU A 173 18.35 8.21 -8.39
CA GLU A 173 18.35 7.43 -9.63
C GLU A 173 19.64 7.64 -10.42
N GLU A 174 20.12 8.89 -10.49
CA GLU A 174 21.40 9.17 -11.12
C GLU A 174 22.55 8.39 -10.45
N GLU A 175 22.52 8.28 -9.12
CA GLU A 175 23.52 7.50 -8.39
C GLU A 175 23.33 6.00 -8.58
N PHE A 176 22.10 5.50 -8.56
CA PHE A 176 21.82 4.09 -8.85
C PHE A 176 22.36 3.68 -10.21
N PHE A 177 22.12 4.48 -11.24
CA PHE A 177 22.64 4.22 -12.58
C PHE A 177 24.17 4.28 -12.65
N LYS A 178 24.82 5.20 -11.97
CA LYS A 178 26.30 5.23 -11.90
C LYS A 178 26.88 3.96 -11.30
N LEU A 179 26.24 3.42 -10.28
CA LEU A 179 26.72 2.24 -9.55
C LEU A 179 26.39 0.94 -10.27
N LYS A 180 25.23 0.86 -10.91
CA LYS A 180 24.62 -0.38 -11.37
C LYS A 180 24.56 -0.53 -12.90
N CYS A 181 24.64 0.59 -13.65
CA CYS A 181 24.68 0.56 -15.11
C CYS A 181 26.11 0.22 -15.61
N LYS A 182 26.19 -0.69 -16.55
CA LYS A 182 27.43 -1.09 -17.25
C LYS A 182 27.33 -0.68 -18.73
N ASP A 183 28.40 -0.90 -19.48
CA ASP A 183 28.49 -0.54 -20.92
C ASP A 183 27.49 -1.38 -21.77
N ASN A 184 27.05 -2.51 -21.26
CA ASN A 184 26.04 -3.34 -21.90
C ASN A 184 24.89 -3.68 -20.93
N LEU A 185 23.73 -4.05 -21.50
CA LEU A 185 22.53 -4.35 -20.73
C LEU A 185 22.64 -5.67 -19.94
N GLU A 186 23.41 -6.65 -20.42
CA GLU A 186 23.52 -7.96 -19.78
C GLU A 186 24.18 -7.87 -18.41
N ASP A 187 25.21 -7.03 -18.31
CA ASP A 187 25.95 -6.80 -17.07
C ASP A 187 25.35 -5.68 -16.19
N SER A 188 24.35 -4.98 -16.71
CA SER A 188 23.65 -3.91 -15.97
C SER A 188 22.55 -4.48 -15.08
N ASP A 189 22.33 -3.84 -13.96
CA ASP A 189 21.18 -4.11 -13.12
C ASP A 189 19.89 -3.67 -13.84
N LYS A 190 18.92 -4.55 -13.91
CA LYS A 190 17.66 -4.35 -14.64
C LYS A 190 16.49 -4.07 -13.72
N SER A 191 16.71 -4.13 -12.42
CA SER A 191 15.66 -3.92 -11.43
C SER A 191 15.11 -2.50 -11.46
N GLY A 192 13.85 -2.40 -11.07
CA GLY A 192 13.15 -1.16 -10.88
C GLY A 192 12.38 -1.19 -9.56
N SER A 193 11.84 -0.03 -9.18
CA SER A 193 11.00 0.07 -8.00
C SER A 193 9.98 1.19 -8.15
N CYS A 194 8.72 0.91 -7.82
CA CYS A 194 7.78 1.93 -7.39
C CYS A 194 8.23 2.51 -6.06
N ALA A 195 7.75 3.71 -5.72
CA ALA A 195 8.12 4.38 -4.49
C ALA A 195 6.96 5.23 -3.95
N LEU A 196 6.49 4.91 -2.76
CA LEU A 196 5.50 5.68 -2.03
C LEU A 196 6.13 6.21 -0.74
N VAL A 197 6.44 7.50 -0.72
CA VAL A 197 7.15 8.15 0.38
C VAL A 197 6.27 9.18 1.04
N SER A 198 6.12 9.14 2.37
CA SER A 198 5.45 10.19 3.12
C SER A 198 6.38 10.85 4.14
N VAL A 199 6.24 12.17 4.27
CA VAL A 199 6.89 12.99 5.28
C VAL A 199 5.82 13.73 6.07
N ILE A 200 5.79 13.53 7.39
CA ILE A 200 4.90 14.26 8.29
C ILE A 200 5.72 15.37 8.97
N PHE A 201 5.32 16.60 8.74
CA PHE A 201 5.96 17.79 9.29
C PHE A 201 4.89 18.76 9.80
N ASP A 202 4.97 19.13 11.06
CA ASP A 202 3.90 19.86 11.77
C ASP A 202 2.55 19.15 11.60
N ASN A 203 1.51 19.84 11.17
CA ASN A 203 0.20 19.27 10.89
C ASN A 203 -0.03 19.01 9.40
N LYS A 204 1.03 18.74 8.64
CA LYS A 204 0.94 18.41 7.22
C LYS A 204 1.58 17.06 6.93
N ILE A 205 1.00 16.38 5.96
CA ILE A 205 1.59 15.22 5.34
C ILE A 205 1.91 15.55 3.88
N TYR A 206 3.14 15.25 3.49
CA TYR A 206 3.64 15.31 2.12
C TYR A 206 3.78 13.87 1.62
N ILE A 207 3.17 13.55 0.49
CA ILE A 207 3.25 12.19 -0.07
C ILE A 207 3.76 12.30 -1.49
N ALA A 208 4.92 11.71 -1.77
CA ALA A 208 5.46 11.54 -3.10
C ALA A 208 5.14 10.12 -3.57
N ASN A 209 4.52 10.01 -4.75
CA ASN A 209 4.19 8.74 -5.39
C ASN A 209 4.86 8.61 -6.75
N ILE A 210 5.54 7.49 -6.94
CA ILE A 210 6.11 6.99 -8.20
C ILE A 210 5.60 5.55 -8.34
N GLY A 211 4.75 5.28 -9.35
CA GLY A 211 4.17 3.97 -9.60
C GLY A 211 2.75 3.82 -9.06
N ASP A 212 2.37 2.64 -8.67
CA ASP A 212 1.00 2.21 -8.35
C ASP A 212 0.79 1.74 -6.90
N SER A 213 1.82 1.80 -6.06
CA SER A 213 1.62 1.80 -4.62
C SER A 213 0.70 2.96 -4.21
N ARG A 214 -0.13 2.77 -3.19
CA ARG A 214 -1.21 3.71 -2.87
C ARG A 214 -1.25 4.11 -1.39
N ALA A 215 -1.70 5.34 -1.14
CA ALA A 215 -2.03 5.84 0.19
C ALA A 215 -3.50 6.24 0.28
N ILE A 216 -4.16 5.84 1.39
CA ILE A 216 -5.54 6.18 1.70
C ILE A 216 -5.66 6.66 3.14
N MET A 217 -6.71 7.42 3.44
CA MET A 217 -6.98 7.96 4.79
C MET A 217 -8.40 7.61 5.24
N SER A 218 -8.52 7.08 6.45
CA SER A 218 -9.79 6.95 7.16
C SER A 218 -10.11 8.24 7.91
N ILE A 219 -11.37 8.67 7.86
CA ILE A 219 -11.85 9.92 8.45
C ILE A 219 -13.16 9.68 9.20
N GLY A 220 -13.31 10.31 10.37
CA GLY A 220 -14.57 10.36 11.12
C GLY A 220 -15.04 9.01 11.65
N GLY A 221 -14.14 8.19 12.18
CA GLY A 221 -14.46 6.87 12.72
C GLY A 221 -14.74 5.82 11.65
N GLY A 222 -14.13 5.95 10.47
CA GLY A 222 -14.29 5.06 9.32
C GLY A 222 -15.52 5.36 8.47
N THR A 223 -16.19 6.50 8.68
CA THR A 223 -17.36 6.89 7.89
C THR A 223 -17.00 7.34 6.48
N LYS A 224 -15.76 7.75 6.27
CA LYS A 224 -15.25 8.20 4.97
C LYS A 224 -13.84 7.67 4.73
N VAL A 225 -13.61 7.20 3.50
CA VAL A 225 -12.29 6.85 2.98
C VAL A 225 -11.89 7.85 1.91
N ARG A 226 -10.68 8.38 2.00
CA ARG A 226 -10.09 9.30 1.03
C ARG A 226 -8.84 8.69 0.44
N GLN A 227 -8.81 8.53 -0.86
CA GLN A 227 -7.57 8.20 -1.56
C GLN A 227 -6.68 9.44 -1.60
N LEU A 228 -5.41 9.29 -1.24
CA LEU A 228 -4.43 10.39 -1.13
C LEU A 228 -3.49 10.46 -2.34
N THR A 229 -3.30 9.35 -3.06
CA THR A 229 -2.45 9.26 -4.24
C THR A 229 -3.23 8.66 -5.41
N ALA A 230 -2.79 8.92 -6.63
CA ALA A 230 -3.31 8.27 -7.83
C ALA A 230 -2.27 7.29 -8.36
N ASP A 231 -2.70 6.11 -8.74
CA ASP A 231 -1.84 5.09 -9.34
C ASP A 231 -1.42 5.52 -10.74
N GLN A 232 -0.16 5.29 -11.06
CA GLN A 232 0.46 5.71 -12.32
C GLN A 232 0.64 4.49 -13.24
N LYS A 233 -0.50 3.85 -13.58
CA LYS A 233 -0.60 2.71 -14.51
C LYS A 233 -0.78 3.19 -15.95
N PRO A 234 -0.51 2.34 -16.97
CA PRO A 234 -0.62 2.74 -18.39
C PRO A 234 -2.03 3.17 -18.83
N ASP A 235 -3.06 2.75 -18.10
CA ASP A 235 -4.45 3.15 -18.34
C ASP A 235 -4.84 4.50 -17.66
N ASN A 236 -3.95 5.08 -16.84
CA ASN A 236 -4.13 6.45 -16.37
C ASN A 236 -3.98 7.43 -17.55
N ILE A 237 -5.01 8.24 -17.79
CA ILE A 237 -5.09 9.07 -18.99
C ILE A 237 -3.90 10.03 -19.17
N LYS A 238 -3.34 10.58 -18.08
CA LYS A 238 -2.19 11.49 -18.13
C LYS A 238 -0.92 10.73 -18.52
N GLU A 239 -0.76 9.54 -17.98
CA GLU A 239 0.38 8.66 -18.24
C GLU A 239 0.31 8.12 -19.66
N PHE A 240 -0.88 7.71 -20.11
CA PHE A 240 -1.17 7.29 -21.47
C PHE A 240 -0.79 8.37 -22.50
N GLU A 241 -1.29 9.61 -22.30
CA GLU A 241 -0.95 10.74 -23.18
C GLU A 241 0.54 11.03 -23.24
N ARG A 242 1.24 10.90 -22.09
CA ARG A 242 2.70 11.06 -22.04
C ARG A 242 3.41 9.98 -22.85
N ALA A 243 2.99 8.72 -22.73
CA ALA A 243 3.55 7.62 -23.50
C ALA A 243 3.43 7.84 -25.00
N LEU A 244 2.23 8.13 -25.48
CA LEU A 244 1.98 8.39 -26.90
C LEU A 244 2.79 9.60 -27.41
N LYS A 245 2.85 10.68 -26.63
CA LYS A 245 3.62 11.89 -26.98
C LYS A 245 5.12 11.59 -27.16
N ASN A 246 5.66 10.66 -26.40
CA ASN A 246 7.07 10.24 -26.49
C ASN A 246 7.31 9.15 -27.55
N GLY A 247 6.28 8.71 -28.27
CA GLY A 247 6.39 7.68 -29.31
C GLY A 247 6.31 6.25 -28.79
N SER A 248 5.96 6.07 -27.54
CA SER A 248 5.69 4.77 -26.94
C SER A 248 4.25 4.33 -27.27
N LYS A 249 3.94 3.07 -27.00
CA LYS A 249 2.65 2.47 -27.26
C LYS A 249 2.16 1.72 -26.03
N ILE A 250 0.83 1.63 -25.87
CA ILE A 250 0.20 0.88 -24.78
C ILE A 250 -0.67 -0.22 -25.38
N TYR A 251 -0.74 -1.34 -24.71
CA TYR A 251 -1.54 -2.48 -25.09
C TYR A 251 -2.14 -3.15 -23.86
N LEU A 252 -3.19 -3.92 -24.07
CA LEU A 252 -3.80 -4.77 -23.05
C LEU A 252 -3.25 -6.19 -23.22
N ASP A 253 -2.57 -6.69 -22.22
CA ASP A 253 -2.00 -8.03 -22.17
C ASP A 253 -3.03 -9.02 -21.62
N ASP A 254 -3.20 -10.15 -22.32
CA ASP A 254 -4.19 -11.17 -21.95
C ASP A 254 -3.65 -12.19 -20.96
N ASN A 255 -2.33 -12.30 -20.86
CA ASN A 255 -1.62 -13.17 -19.93
C ASN A 255 -0.16 -12.74 -19.79
N ASP A 256 0.43 -13.03 -18.66
CA ASP A 256 1.86 -12.89 -18.42
C ASP A 256 2.62 -14.03 -19.15
N ASP A 257 2.44 -14.13 -20.47
CA ASP A 257 3.06 -15.15 -21.31
C ASP A 257 4.42 -14.65 -21.80
N PRO A 258 5.53 -15.17 -21.27
CA PRO A 258 6.86 -14.77 -21.71
C PRO A 258 7.19 -15.16 -23.16
N ASP A 259 6.43 -16.09 -23.74
CA ASP A 259 6.60 -16.59 -25.11
C ASP A 259 5.59 -15.98 -26.09
N ARG A 260 4.91 -14.89 -25.71
CA ARG A 260 3.89 -14.24 -26.55
C ARG A 260 4.50 -13.77 -27.89
N ASP A 261 3.71 -13.90 -28.94
CA ASP A 261 4.05 -13.43 -30.28
C ASP A 261 3.85 -11.89 -30.36
N GLU A 262 4.92 -11.13 -30.23
CA GLU A 262 4.87 -9.65 -30.30
C GLU A 262 4.21 -9.11 -31.58
N SER A 263 4.21 -9.90 -32.68
CA SER A 263 3.56 -9.48 -33.93
C SER A 263 2.02 -9.41 -33.83
N LYS A 264 1.44 -10.00 -32.81
CA LYS A 264 -0.01 -10.03 -32.55
C LYS A 264 -0.48 -8.98 -31.54
N ILE A 265 0.43 -8.17 -30.99
CA ILE A 265 0.07 -7.13 -30.04
C ILE A 265 -0.77 -6.05 -30.73
N GLU A 266 -1.99 -5.82 -30.22
CA GLU A 266 -2.85 -4.73 -30.63
C GLU A 266 -2.57 -3.50 -29.75
N PHE A 267 -2.03 -2.43 -30.36
CA PHE A 267 -1.71 -1.20 -29.67
C PHE A 267 -2.89 -0.24 -29.64
N ILE A 268 -3.12 0.33 -28.46
CA ILE A 268 -4.18 1.33 -28.23
C ILE A 268 -3.73 2.67 -28.80
N LYS A 269 -4.55 3.26 -29.68
CA LYS A 269 -4.18 4.43 -30.50
C LYS A 269 -4.62 5.76 -29.88
N ASP A 270 -5.73 5.75 -29.16
CA ASP A 270 -6.33 6.95 -28.61
C ASP A 270 -7.13 6.69 -27.33
N LYS A 271 -7.65 7.77 -26.74
CA LYS A 271 -8.44 7.70 -25.50
C LYS A 271 -9.72 6.90 -25.62
N ALA A 272 -10.38 6.96 -26.77
CA ALA A 272 -11.65 6.26 -26.96
C ALA A 272 -11.42 4.74 -26.98
N GLU A 273 -10.34 4.31 -27.63
CA GLU A 273 -9.92 2.91 -27.61
C GLU A 273 -9.44 2.49 -26.22
N LEU A 274 -8.74 3.36 -25.48
CA LEU A 274 -8.35 3.10 -24.10
C LEU A 274 -9.57 2.85 -23.20
N GLU A 275 -10.58 3.70 -23.25
CA GLU A 275 -11.79 3.49 -22.44
C GLU A 275 -12.53 2.21 -22.82
N LYS A 276 -12.58 1.87 -24.12
CA LYS A 276 -13.11 0.59 -24.57
C LYS A 276 -12.34 -0.61 -24.02
N MET A 277 -11.00 -0.52 -24.01
CA MET A 277 -10.14 -1.59 -23.45
C MET A 277 -10.28 -1.72 -21.94
N LYS A 278 -10.52 -0.62 -21.20
CA LYS A 278 -10.87 -0.67 -19.77
C LYS A 278 -12.17 -1.43 -19.52
N GLU A 279 -13.21 -1.18 -20.32
CA GLU A 279 -14.46 -1.94 -20.24
C GLU A 279 -14.24 -3.42 -20.52
N ILE A 280 -13.38 -3.77 -21.47
CA ILE A 280 -13.01 -5.16 -21.76
C ILE A 280 -12.30 -5.79 -20.56
N LYS A 281 -11.34 -5.08 -19.95
CA LYS A 281 -10.63 -5.54 -18.74
C LYS A 281 -11.61 -5.80 -17.60
N GLU A 282 -12.49 -4.84 -17.29
CA GLU A 282 -13.46 -4.95 -16.19
C GLU A 282 -14.48 -6.11 -16.39
N ASN A 283 -14.83 -6.42 -17.64
CA ASN A 283 -15.76 -7.50 -17.97
C ASN A 283 -15.07 -8.86 -18.22
N SER A 284 -13.76 -8.91 -18.24
CA SER A 284 -13.00 -10.16 -18.43
C SER A 284 -13.07 -11.02 -17.18
N LYS A 285 -13.08 -12.34 -17.37
CA LYS A 285 -12.87 -13.33 -16.30
C LYS A 285 -11.39 -13.66 -16.08
N GLU A 286 -10.57 -13.33 -17.07
CA GLU A 286 -9.13 -13.50 -17.03
C GLU A 286 -8.50 -12.18 -16.59
N GLU A 287 -7.43 -12.27 -15.85
CA GLU A 287 -6.66 -11.11 -15.42
C GLU A 287 -5.98 -10.50 -16.64
N LYS A 288 -6.32 -9.25 -16.96
CA LYS A 288 -5.76 -8.48 -18.06
C LYS A 288 -5.00 -7.29 -17.53
N ILE A 289 -3.80 -7.05 -18.04
CA ILE A 289 -2.89 -6.01 -17.55
C ILE A 289 -2.54 -5.05 -18.68
N PHE A 290 -2.70 -3.74 -18.46
CA PHE A 290 -2.18 -2.75 -19.39
C PHE A 290 -0.66 -2.65 -19.26
N ARG A 291 0.05 -2.73 -20.39
CA ARG A 291 1.51 -2.63 -20.45
C ARG A 291 1.97 -1.56 -21.43
N VAL A 292 3.18 -1.07 -21.23
CA VAL A 292 3.82 -0.06 -22.07
C VAL A 292 4.95 -0.68 -22.90
N TYR A 293 4.85 -0.56 -24.23
CA TYR A 293 5.86 -1.04 -25.16
C TYR A 293 6.96 0.02 -25.36
N PRO A 294 8.27 -0.32 -25.44
CA PRO A 294 8.83 -1.68 -25.51
C PRO A 294 9.29 -2.29 -24.18
N SER A 295 9.01 -1.65 -23.06
CA SER A 295 9.53 -2.08 -21.75
C SER A 295 8.71 -3.18 -21.09
N ASP A 296 7.48 -3.38 -21.52
CA ASP A 296 6.50 -4.33 -20.98
C ASP A 296 6.11 -4.09 -19.51
N LEU A 297 6.42 -2.91 -18.99
CA LEU A 297 6.05 -2.53 -17.63
C LEU A 297 4.54 -2.27 -17.50
N ALA A 298 3.97 -2.66 -16.38
CA ALA A 298 2.59 -2.37 -15.98
C ALA A 298 2.45 -1.03 -15.27
N VAL A 299 3.55 -0.31 -15.05
CA VAL A 299 3.62 0.99 -14.38
C VAL A 299 4.29 2.02 -15.29
N MET A 300 3.95 3.30 -15.07
CA MET A 300 4.42 4.41 -15.90
C MET A 300 5.48 5.28 -15.24
N ARG A 301 5.73 5.04 -13.96
CA ARG A 301 6.79 5.71 -13.21
C ARG A 301 7.49 4.73 -12.30
N THR A 302 8.81 4.78 -12.29
CA THR A 302 9.68 3.94 -11.45
C THR A 302 10.98 4.67 -11.16
N VAL A 303 11.75 4.16 -10.21
CA VAL A 303 13.20 4.39 -10.09
C VAL A 303 13.88 3.14 -10.65
N GLY A 304 15.03 3.28 -11.28
CA GLY A 304 15.68 2.15 -11.96
C GLY A 304 15.13 1.88 -13.36
N ASP A 305 14.91 0.65 -13.74
CA ASP A 305 14.42 0.22 -15.07
C ASP A 305 15.25 0.78 -16.22
N ILE A 306 16.53 0.55 -16.19
CA ILE A 306 17.45 1.12 -17.16
C ILE A 306 17.09 0.79 -18.61
N LYS A 307 16.58 -0.44 -18.86
CA LYS A 307 16.12 -0.89 -20.17
C LYS A 307 15.00 -0.01 -20.71
N ALA A 308 14.05 0.40 -19.84
CA ALA A 308 12.92 1.22 -20.24
C ALA A 308 13.30 2.70 -20.52
N LYS A 309 14.33 3.20 -19.86
CA LYS A 309 14.69 4.63 -19.83
C LYS A 309 15.81 5.03 -20.77
N LYS A 310 16.75 4.13 -21.05
CA LYS A 310 17.93 4.41 -21.85
C LYS A 310 17.75 3.97 -23.30
N LYS A 311 17.94 4.91 -24.22
CA LYS A 311 17.80 4.66 -25.66
C LYS A 311 18.79 3.60 -26.17
N GLU A 312 20.00 3.58 -25.63
CA GLU A 312 21.03 2.59 -25.95
C GLU A 312 20.65 1.15 -25.61
N PHE A 313 19.67 0.98 -24.72
CA PHE A 313 19.13 -0.33 -24.33
C PHE A 313 17.73 -0.60 -24.90
N GLY A 314 17.29 0.17 -25.88
CA GLY A 314 16.01 0.01 -26.55
C GLY A 314 14.84 0.76 -25.90
N GLY A 315 15.08 1.48 -24.81
CA GLY A 315 14.06 2.27 -24.13
C GLY A 315 13.68 3.54 -24.87
N ILE A 316 12.52 4.10 -24.50
CA ILE A 316 12.03 5.38 -25.02
C ILE A 316 12.07 6.43 -23.90
N PRO A 317 13.07 7.35 -23.90
CA PRO A 317 13.22 8.35 -22.87
C PRO A 317 11.96 9.20 -22.67
N GLY A 318 11.59 9.45 -21.42
CA GLY A 318 10.39 10.24 -21.07
C GLY A 318 9.09 9.45 -21.04
N THR A 319 9.08 8.18 -21.44
CA THR A 319 7.94 7.28 -21.28
C THR A 319 7.82 6.80 -19.85
N ILE A 320 8.82 6.10 -19.34
CA ILE A 320 8.94 5.76 -17.92
C ILE A 320 9.79 6.84 -17.25
N ILE A 321 9.28 7.43 -16.17
CA ILE A 321 9.95 8.55 -15.48
C ILE A 321 10.05 8.30 -13.98
N ASN A 322 11.00 8.99 -13.34
CA ASN A 322 11.20 8.98 -11.87
C ASN A 322 10.72 10.27 -11.19
N ILE A 323 9.86 11.04 -11.86
CA ILE A 323 9.33 12.29 -11.32
C ILE A 323 8.08 11.98 -10.51
N PRO A 324 8.08 12.19 -9.18
CA PRO A 324 6.93 11.90 -8.34
C PRO A 324 5.78 12.89 -8.55
N GLU A 325 4.55 12.44 -8.39
CA GLU A 325 3.47 13.35 -7.99
C GLU A 325 3.57 13.58 -6.48
N VAL A 326 3.60 14.85 -6.07
CA VAL A 326 3.68 15.19 -4.64
C VAL A 326 2.38 15.82 -4.18
N TYR A 327 1.69 15.13 -3.30
CA TYR A 327 0.44 15.53 -2.67
C TYR A 327 0.71 16.12 -1.29
N ILE A 328 -0.04 17.15 -0.90
CA ILE A 328 0.10 17.82 0.39
C ILE A 328 -1.28 17.95 1.02
N PHE A 329 -1.44 17.45 2.25
CA PHE A 329 -2.68 17.55 3.00
C PHE A 329 -2.42 18.08 4.40
N ASP A 330 -3.37 18.88 4.89
CA ASP A 330 -3.43 19.22 6.31
C ASP A 330 -3.99 18.03 7.09
N ILE A 331 -3.39 17.73 8.23
CA ILE A 331 -3.86 16.71 9.16
C ILE A 331 -4.86 17.37 10.13
N ASN A 332 -6.09 16.87 10.10
CA ASN A 332 -7.18 17.39 10.90
C ASN A 332 -7.50 16.47 12.08
N SER A 333 -8.17 17.02 13.06
CA SER A 333 -8.54 16.26 14.28
C SER A 333 -9.59 15.17 14.06
N SER A 334 -10.19 15.11 12.88
CA SER A 334 -11.12 14.05 12.43
C SER A 334 -10.45 12.95 11.62
N ASP A 335 -9.17 13.13 11.25
CA ASP A 335 -8.45 12.13 10.48
C ASP A 335 -8.01 11.01 11.43
N ASP A 336 -8.43 9.78 11.10
CA ASP A 336 -8.27 8.63 11.99
C ASP A 336 -6.90 7.98 11.83
N PHE A 337 -6.62 7.53 10.64
CA PHE A 337 -5.34 6.90 10.28
C PHE A 337 -5.13 6.90 8.76
N ILE A 338 -3.88 6.74 8.36
CA ILE A 338 -3.47 6.56 6.97
C ILE A 338 -3.00 5.12 6.79
N VAL A 339 -3.35 4.51 5.65
CA VAL A 339 -2.78 3.25 5.19
C VAL A 339 -1.99 3.53 3.93
N MET A 340 -0.74 3.10 3.89
CA MET A 340 0.11 3.03 2.70
C MET A 340 0.34 1.55 2.39
N GLY A 341 0.28 1.16 1.12
CA GLY A 341 0.49 -0.23 0.69
C GLY A 341 1.04 -0.30 -0.74
N CYS A 342 1.68 -1.42 -1.08
CA CYS A 342 2.03 -1.80 -2.44
C CYS A 342 0.79 -2.28 -3.21
N ASP A 343 0.94 -2.58 -4.49
CA ASP A 343 -0.12 -3.11 -5.34
C ASP A 343 -0.63 -4.47 -4.85
N GLY A 344 0.21 -5.36 -4.31
CA GLY A 344 -0.20 -6.62 -3.71
C GLY A 344 -1.24 -6.50 -2.57
N ILE A 345 -1.40 -5.29 -2.00
CA ILE A 345 -2.50 -4.97 -1.07
C ILE A 345 -3.70 -4.40 -1.84
N PHE A 346 -3.47 -3.47 -2.78
CA PHE A 346 -4.53 -2.65 -3.36
C PHE A 346 -5.14 -3.21 -4.64
N ASP A 347 -4.54 -4.18 -5.31
CA ASP A 347 -5.12 -4.80 -6.50
C ASP A 347 -6.24 -5.78 -6.13
N ASP A 348 -6.12 -6.48 -5.00
CA ASP A 348 -7.12 -7.45 -4.55
C ASP A 348 -8.10 -6.93 -3.49
N LEU A 349 -7.78 -5.80 -2.84
CA LEU A 349 -8.60 -5.18 -1.80
C LEU A 349 -8.99 -3.74 -2.17
N SER A 350 -10.27 -3.45 -2.15
CA SER A 350 -10.74 -2.06 -2.30
C SER A 350 -10.28 -1.20 -1.11
N ASN A 351 -10.19 0.12 -1.36
CA ASN A 351 -9.85 1.09 -0.31
C ASN A 351 -10.74 0.95 0.94
N GLN A 352 -12.03 0.62 0.74
CA GLN A 352 -12.99 0.45 1.81
C GLN A 352 -12.75 -0.84 2.59
N GLU A 353 -12.44 -1.96 1.93
CA GLU A 353 -12.13 -3.24 2.61
C GLU A 353 -10.90 -3.11 3.51
N ILE A 354 -9.85 -2.41 3.04
CA ILE A 354 -8.63 -2.16 3.82
C ILE A 354 -8.93 -1.33 5.07
N VAL A 355 -9.66 -0.22 4.92
CA VAL A 355 -10.05 0.62 6.06
C VAL A 355 -10.95 -0.16 7.02
N ASN A 356 -11.84 -0.98 6.50
CA ASN A 356 -12.73 -1.82 7.29
C ASN A 356 -11.95 -2.88 8.08
N ALA A 357 -10.95 -3.52 7.48
CA ALA A 357 -10.07 -4.46 8.16
C ALA A 357 -9.39 -3.81 9.37
N ALA A 358 -8.79 -2.63 9.18
CA ALA A 358 -8.17 -1.90 10.28
C ALA A 358 -9.19 -1.51 11.38
N TRP A 359 -10.35 -0.99 10.99
CA TRP A 359 -11.42 -0.61 11.93
C TRP A 359 -11.99 -1.80 12.69
N THR A 360 -11.96 -2.99 12.13
CA THR A 360 -12.38 -4.22 12.80
C THR A 360 -11.61 -4.41 14.09
N VAL A 361 -10.28 -4.27 14.06
CA VAL A 361 -9.44 -4.32 15.25
C VAL A 361 -9.76 -3.18 16.20
N PHE A 362 -9.74 -1.94 15.74
CA PHE A 362 -9.92 -0.76 16.60
C PHE A 362 -11.29 -0.77 17.31
N LYS A 363 -12.38 -1.13 16.63
CA LYS A 363 -13.73 -1.20 17.20
C LYS A 363 -13.87 -2.33 18.22
N HIS A 364 -13.34 -3.52 17.90
CA HIS A 364 -13.42 -4.67 18.79
C HIS A 364 -12.61 -4.43 20.06
N ARG A 365 -11.36 -4.02 19.93
CA ARG A 365 -10.41 -3.85 21.03
C ARG A 365 -10.65 -2.59 21.86
N ALA A 366 -11.28 -1.53 21.31
CA ALA A 366 -11.67 -0.32 22.06
C ALA A 366 -12.56 -0.62 23.26
N THR A 367 -13.24 -1.77 23.26
CA THR A 367 -14.08 -2.22 24.39
C THR A 367 -13.29 -2.91 25.49
N GLU A 368 -12.01 -3.21 25.32
CA GLU A 368 -11.19 -3.89 26.32
C GLU A 368 -10.76 -2.94 27.46
N LYS A 369 -10.41 -3.51 28.61
CA LYS A 369 -10.16 -2.72 29.83
C LYS A 369 -8.87 -1.91 29.75
N ASN A 370 -7.84 -2.49 29.13
CA ASN A 370 -6.55 -1.84 28.90
C ASN A 370 -6.18 -2.12 27.46
N TYR A 371 -5.99 -1.07 26.66
CA TYR A 371 -5.42 -1.18 25.32
C TYR A 371 -4.23 -0.23 25.19
N ASP A 372 -3.28 -0.60 24.37
CA ASP A 372 -2.24 0.27 23.87
C ASP A 372 -2.54 0.60 22.40
N ILE A 373 -2.63 1.88 22.05
CA ILE A 373 -2.86 2.31 20.67
C ILE A 373 -1.78 1.79 19.72
N HIS A 374 -0.57 1.59 20.23
CA HIS A 374 0.55 1.07 19.45
C HIS A 374 0.34 -0.40 19.07
N GLU A 375 -0.05 -1.23 20.06
CA GLU A 375 -0.40 -2.64 19.84
C GLU A 375 -1.61 -2.79 18.92
N LEU A 376 -2.65 -1.95 19.11
CA LEU A 376 -3.82 -1.97 18.24
C LEU A 376 -3.48 -1.64 16.78
N THR A 377 -2.56 -0.69 16.58
CA THR A 377 -2.10 -0.34 15.23
C THR A 377 -1.29 -1.50 14.62
N GLN A 378 -0.53 -2.24 15.43
CA GLN A 378 0.16 -3.46 15.00
C GLN A 378 -0.85 -4.52 14.54
N GLU A 379 -1.84 -4.82 15.38
CA GLU A 379 -2.87 -5.81 15.07
C GLU A 379 -3.65 -5.42 13.79
N ALA A 380 -3.93 -4.13 13.61
CA ALA A 380 -4.61 -3.63 12.42
C ALA A 380 -3.77 -3.81 11.15
N CYS A 381 -2.46 -3.52 11.21
CA CYS A 381 -1.53 -3.73 10.11
C CYS A 381 -1.42 -5.23 9.76
N ASP A 382 -1.30 -6.07 10.77
CA ASP A 382 -1.27 -7.53 10.64
C ASP A 382 -2.53 -8.06 9.95
N LEU A 383 -3.70 -7.54 10.34
CA LEU A 383 -4.97 -7.96 9.77
C LEU A 383 -5.11 -7.55 8.29
N VAL A 384 -4.65 -6.36 7.90
CA VAL A 384 -4.66 -5.92 6.50
C VAL A 384 -3.81 -6.85 5.62
N ILE A 385 -2.59 -7.18 6.04
CA ILE A 385 -1.73 -8.15 5.33
C ILE A 385 -2.43 -9.51 5.19
N LYS A 386 -3.02 -9.99 6.27
CA LYS A 386 -3.73 -11.29 6.28
C LYS A 386 -4.95 -11.33 5.37
N PHE A 387 -5.66 -10.22 5.23
CA PHE A 387 -6.76 -10.12 4.25
C PHE A 387 -6.24 -10.19 2.80
N GLY A 388 -5.11 -9.56 2.48
CA GLY A 388 -4.46 -9.74 1.19
C GLY A 388 -4.11 -11.20 0.91
N LEU A 389 -3.55 -11.90 1.91
CA LEU A 389 -3.27 -13.34 1.80
C LEU A 389 -4.54 -14.19 1.60
N GLU A 390 -5.65 -13.85 2.24
CA GLU A 390 -6.93 -14.54 2.07
C GLU A 390 -7.47 -14.39 0.65
N LYS A 391 -7.23 -13.26 0.02
CA LYS A 391 -7.57 -13.00 -1.39
C LYS A 391 -6.68 -13.75 -2.37
N GLN A 392 -5.62 -14.41 -1.87
CA GLN A 392 -4.66 -15.17 -2.67
C GLN A 392 -3.87 -14.29 -3.66
N THR A 393 -3.53 -13.06 -3.24
CA THR A 393 -2.65 -12.21 -4.03
C THR A 393 -1.40 -12.95 -4.48
N THR A 394 -0.98 -12.69 -5.71
CA THR A 394 0.19 -13.34 -6.30
C THR A 394 1.47 -12.56 -6.06
N ASP A 395 1.39 -11.39 -5.39
CA ASP A 395 2.52 -10.50 -5.18
C ASP A 395 3.01 -10.43 -3.72
N ASN A 396 4.08 -9.68 -3.51
CA ASN A 396 4.57 -9.28 -2.21
C ASN A 396 3.53 -8.36 -1.52
N LEU A 397 3.50 -8.34 -0.20
CA LEU A 397 2.55 -7.55 0.55
C LEU A 397 3.27 -6.61 1.51
N SER A 398 3.17 -5.32 1.27
CA SER A 398 3.74 -4.29 2.15
C SER A 398 2.67 -3.33 2.61
N CYS A 399 2.60 -3.08 3.92
CA CYS A 399 1.62 -2.21 4.53
C CYS A 399 2.24 -1.35 5.63
N ILE A 400 1.86 -0.07 5.68
CA ILE A 400 2.14 0.85 6.79
C ILE A 400 0.81 1.44 7.24
N ILE A 401 0.53 1.42 8.54
CA ILE A 401 -0.60 2.15 9.14
C ILE A 401 -0.05 3.24 10.06
N ILE A 402 -0.55 4.46 9.89
CA ILE A 402 -0.16 5.65 10.65
C ILE A 402 -1.39 6.18 11.38
N GLY A 403 -1.45 5.98 12.69
CA GLY A 403 -2.55 6.45 13.54
C GLY A 403 -2.44 7.95 13.86
N LEU A 404 -3.56 8.65 13.73
CA LEU A 404 -3.70 10.09 13.90
C LEU A 404 -4.65 10.43 15.07
N GLU A 405 -4.93 11.73 15.24
CA GLU A 405 -5.71 12.23 16.37
C GLU A 405 -7.15 11.69 16.41
N GLY A 406 -7.80 11.52 15.26
CA GLY A 406 -9.16 10.95 15.17
C GLY A 406 -9.25 9.57 15.79
N LEU A 407 -8.29 8.68 15.47
CA LEU A 407 -8.21 7.34 16.06
C LEU A 407 -8.03 7.41 17.58
N GLU A 408 -7.11 8.24 18.06
CA GLU A 408 -6.88 8.40 19.51
C GLU A 408 -8.14 8.90 20.23
N LYS A 409 -8.84 9.87 19.63
CA LYS A 409 -10.12 10.38 20.17
C LYS A 409 -11.19 9.27 20.20
N PHE A 410 -11.34 8.52 19.12
CA PHE A 410 -12.30 7.41 19.05
C PHE A 410 -12.06 6.41 20.18
N LEU A 411 -10.82 5.98 20.36
CA LEU A 411 -10.45 5.03 21.39
C LEU A 411 -10.71 5.59 22.82
N LYS A 412 -10.33 6.83 23.11
CA LYS A 412 -10.58 7.50 24.40
C LYS A 412 -12.08 7.61 24.71
N ILE A 413 -12.90 8.02 23.73
CA ILE A 413 -14.36 8.13 23.90
C ILE A 413 -14.98 6.79 24.27
N ASN A 414 -14.58 5.70 23.61
CA ASN A 414 -15.11 4.38 23.89
C ASN A 414 -14.70 3.85 25.27
N GLN A 415 -13.48 4.14 25.74
CA GLN A 415 -13.10 3.86 27.12
C GLN A 415 -13.96 4.60 28.15
N LEU A 416 -14.23 5.89 27.92
CA LEU A 416 -15.07 6.67 28.81
C LEU A 416 -16.51 6.14 28.88
N LYS A 417 -17.12 5.84 27.73
CA LYS A 417 -18.46 5.22 27.65
C LYS A 417 -18.51 3.93 28.45
N LYS A 418 -17.50 3.08 28.35
CA LYS A 418 -17.44 1.82 29.11
C LYS A 418 -17.32 2.04 30.62
N LYS A 419 -16.47 2.99 31.06
CA LYS A 419 -16.36 3.33 32.48
C LYS A 419 -17.70 3.79 33.05
N VAL A 420 -18.42 4.66 32.34
CA VAL A 420 -19.75 5.14 32.72
C VAL A 420 -20.73 3.99 32.82
N ASN A 421 -20.81 3.11 31.83
CA ASN A 421 -21.72 1.96 31.82
C ASN A 421 -21.43 0.98 32.98
N ASN A 422 -20.14 0.73 33.26
CA ASN A 422 -19.76 -0.12 34.39
C ASN A 422 -20.17 0.48 35.73
N ASN A 423 -20.00 1.79 35.95
CA ASN A 423 -20.43 2.49 37.15
C ASN A 423 -21.95 2.46 37.32
N MET A 424 -22.70 2.68 36.24
CA MET A 424 -24.16 2.56 36.25
C MET A 424 -24.64 1.14 36.60
N ASN A 425 -23.98 0.13 36.06
CA ASN A 425 -24.32 -1.28 36.35
C ASN A 425 -24.00 -1.64 37.81
N ASN A 426 -22.89 -1.18 38.35
CA ASN A 426 -22.56 -1.38 39.76
C ASN A 426 -23.59 -0.65 40.68
N PHE A 427 -23.95 0.60 40.39
CA PHE A 427 -24.96 1.32 41.12
C PHE A 427 -26.35 0.62 41.09
N LYS A 428 -26.76 0.12 39.93
CA LYS A 428 -28.00 -0.69 39.81
C LYS A 428 -27.94 -1.98 40.63
N LYS A 429 -26.78 -2.66 40.73
CA LYS A 429 -26.59 -3.84 41.58
C LYS A 429 -26.69 -3.50 43.07
N GLU A 430 -26.10 -2.39 43.49
CA GLU A 430 -26.18 -1.92 44.89
C GLU A 430 -27.61 -1.56 45.28
N ILE A 431 -28.38 -0.87 44.43
CA ILE A 431 -29.80 -0.61 44.67
C ILE A 431 -30.60 -1.91 44.79
N LYS A 432 -30.40 -2.88 43.92
CA LYS A 432 -31.10 -4.17 44.00
C LYS A 432 -30.74 -4.93 45.27
N HIS A 433 -29.49 -4.89 45.70
CA HIS A 433 -29.05 -5.54 46.94
C HIS A 433 -29.67 -4.86 48.17
N SER A 434 -29.72 -3.53 48.20
CA SER A 434 -30.37 -2.77 49.26
C SER A 434 -31.89 -3.00 49.34
N ALA A 435 -32.53 -3.25 48.18
CA ALA A 435 -33.97 -3.54 48.13
C ALA A 435 -34.32 -4.99 48.51
N SER A 436 -33.36 -5.93 48.44
CA SER A 436 -33.56 -7.35 48.84
C SER A 436 -33.29 -7.58 50.33
N ILE A 437 -32.75 -6.62 51.05
CA ILE A 437 -32.48 -6.69 52.53
C ILE A 437 -33.62 -6.10 53.34
N LYS A 438 -34.61 -5.47 52.74
CA LYS A 438 -35.84 -5.03 53.34
C LYS A 438 -36.95 -6.05 53.09
#